data_94573a5dcfec8ad8646fc1b808b2416c
#
_entry.id   94573a5dcfec8ad8646fc1b808b2416c
#
_cell.length_a   1.000
_cell.length_b   1.000
_cell.length_c   1.000
_cell.angle_alpha   90.00
_cell.angle_beta   90.00
_cell.angle_gamma   90.00
#
_symmetry.space_group_name_H-M   'P 1'
#
loop_
_entity.id
_entity.type
_entity.pdbx_description
1 polymer ?
#
loop_
_entity_poly.entity_id
_entity_poly.type
_entity_poly.pdbx_seq_one_letter_code
_entity_poly.pdbx_strand_id
1 'polypeptide(L)'
;MKRAARELGVRYVLEGSVRKGGNRVRITAQLIDAATGNHIWADRYDGDLTDVFALQDEITRKVVSAIEPKLLEAEGLRSHSRSAGDLDAWDMVIQANSLFWRVTKADTDAAISTLKNAVERYPDYGPAHSMLAFMLMLSRLIGWNYSAPQQAVSLAARANELDDSDPWAHLALGYMAFTLRRTDEAVEEFKRALDLNPNFAAAHGYLSLSLALAGRSEEAITHGEQAIRMSPHDPQNAIFNTAIAAAHYLADRYPEAIGYGRKALQQRTQFTSGHRIYVASLAQAGQIEEAREALARLKELFPEMTVAWIEQHVPYMAKFLDGMRKAGLE
;
A
#
# COMPACT_ATOMS: atom_id res chain seq x y z
N MET A 1 0.46 31.17 14.70
CA MET A 1 0.97 30.14 13.79
C MET A 1 2.25 30.53 13.07
N LYS A 2 2.28 31.38 12.03
CA LYS A 2 3.51 31.80 11.30
C LYS A 2 4.66 32.27 12.20
N ARG A 3 4.37 32.94 13.32
CA ARG A 3 5.37 33.37 14.29
C ARG A 3 5.96 32.19 15.06
N ALA A 4 5.12 31.27 15.58
CA ALA A 4 5.57 30.07 16.29
C ALA A 4 6.43 29.17 15.39
N ALA A 5 6.01 28.97 14.14
CA ALA A 5 6.77 28.18 13.18
C ALA A 5 8.16 28.77 12.89
N ARG A 6 8.27 30.11 12.78
CA ARG A 6 9.56 30.77 12.62
C ARG A 6 10.45 30.64 13.87
N GLU A 7 9.87 30.80 15.05
CA GLU A 7 10.60 30.68 16.32
C GLU A 7 11.12 29.25 16.54
N LEU A 8 10.34 28.23 16.10
CA LEU A 8 10.69 26.81 16.19
C LEU A 8 11.51 26.29 15.01
N GLY A 9 11.67 27.07 13.95
CA GLY A 9 12.39 26.66 12.74
C GLY A 9 11.68 25.54 11.96
N VAL A 10 10.34 25.39 12.15
CA VAL A 10 9.57 24.32 11.49
C VAL A 10 8.78 24.85 10.30
N ARG A 11 8.64 24.03 9.27
CA ARG A 11 7.86 24.37 8.08
C ARG A 11 6.39 24.00 8.24
N TYR A 12 6.10 22.87 8.85
CA TYR A 12 4.75 22.34 9.01
C TYR A 12 4.33 22.41 10.46
N VAL A 13 3.07 22.74 10.67
CA VAL A 13 2.46 22.81 12.00
C VAL A 13 1.21 21.97 12.01
N LEU A 14 1.12 21.06 12.97
CA LEU A 14 -0.09 20.32 13.29
C LEU A 14 -0.87 21.10 14.35
N GLU A 15 -2.09 21.49 14.03
CA GLU A 15 -3.02 22.10 14.98
C GLU A 15 -4.22 21.18 15.22
N GLY A 16 -4.77 21.26 16.42
CA GLY A 16 -5.97 20.51 16.76
C GLY A 16 -6.85 21.24 17.76
N SER A 17 -8.11 20.84 17.81
CA SER A 17 -9.04 21.27 18.84
C SER A 17 -9.83 20.08 19.39
N VAL A 18 -10.13 20.12 20.67
CA VAL A 18 -10.94 19.10 21.36
C VAL A 18 -12.21 19.76 21.88
N ARG A 19 -13.37 19.20 21.55
CA ARG A 19 -14.67 19.63 22.07
C ARG A 19 -15.35 18.45 22.75
N LYS A 20 -15.78 18.64 24.00
CA LYS A 20 -16.49 17.63 24.78
C LYS A 20 -17.98 17.99 24.89
N GLY A 21 -18.84 16.98 24.70
CA GLY A 21 -20.28 17.09 24.89
C GLY A 21 -20.83 15.82 25.56
N GLY A 22 -21.07 15.90 26.87
CA GLY A 22 -21.44 14.71 27.65
C GLY A 22 -20.32 13.69 27.67
N ASN A 23 -20.62 12.45 27.27
CA ASN A 23 -19.64 11.36 27.15
C ASN A 23 -18.99 11.27 25.77
N ARG A 24 -19.26 12.21 24.86
CA ARG A 24 -18.68 12.25 23.51
C ARG A 24 -17.64 13.34 23.40
N VAL A 25 -16.61 13.06 22.62
CA VAL A 25 -15.58 14.04 22.28
C VAL A 25 -15.48 14.15 20.75
N ARG A 26 -15.26 15.37 20.31
CA ARG A 26 -14.92 15.68 18.92
C ARG A 26 -13.54 16.30 18.88
N ILE A 27 -12.66 15.71 18.09
CA ILE A 27 -11.30 16.17 17.86
C ILE A 27 -11.19 16.56 16.40
N THR A 28 -10.67 17.76 16.13
CA THR A 28 -10.27 18.17 14.78
C THR A 28 -8.75 18.28 14.77
N ALA A 29 -8.13 17.82 13.69
CA ALA A 29 -6.71 17.97 13.46
C ALA A 29 -6.47 18.53 12.06
N GLN A 30 -5.45 19.38 11.89
CA GLN A 30 -5.10 19.98 10.61
C GLN A 30 -3.61 20.18 10.49
N LEU A 31 -3.05 19.84 9.33
CA LEU A 31 -1.65 20.09 8.97
C LEU A 31 -1.55 21.31 8.07
N ILE A 32 -0.67 22.24 8.41
CA ILE A 32 -0.58 23.55 7.76
C ILE A 32 0.86 23.80 7.34
N ASP A 33 1.08 24.21 6.10
CA ASP A 33 2.35 24.80 5.66
C ASP A 33 2.46 26.22 6.26
N ALA A 34 3.35 26.38 7.23
CA ALA A 34 3.50 27.63 7.96
C ALA A 34 4.08 28.77 7.11
N ALA A 35 4.77 28.47 6.00
CA ALA A 35 5.31 29.47 5.09
C ALA A 35 4.19 30.12 4.26
N THR A 36 3.31 29.32 3.70
CA THR A 36 2.19 29.77 2.85
C THR A 36 0.92 30.07 3.68
N GLY A 37 0.70 29.33 4.75
CA GLY A 37 -0.53 29.33 5.53
C GLY A 37 -1.62 28.40 4.96
N ASN A 38 -1.29 27.61 3.94
CA ASN A 38 -2.23 26.69 3.34
C ASN A 38 -2.43 25.44 4.21
N HIS A 39 -3.68 25.00 4.31
CA HIS A 39 -4.02 23.73 4.93
C HIS A 39 -3.67 22.61 3.94
N ILE A 40 -2.77 21.72 4.33
CA ILE A 40 -2.36 20.54 3.55
C ILE A 40 -3.35 19.40 3.78
N TRP A 41 -3.81 19.30 5.03
CA TRP A 41 -4.75 18.28 5.45
C TRP A 41 -5.56 18.75 6.63
N ALA A 42 -6.82 18.32 6.72
CA ALA A 42 -7.67 18.50 7.88
C ALA A 42 -8.65 17.34 7.99
N ASP A 43 -8.88 16.87 9.20
CA ASP A 43 -9.84 15.79 9.47
C ASP A 43 -10.50 15.95 10.84
N ARG A 44 -11.57 15.19 11.06
CA ARG A 44 -12.37 15.22 12.26
C ARG A 44 -12.62 13.81 12.77
N TYR A 45 -12.40 13.62 14.06
CA TYR A 45 -12.57 12.36 14.78
C TYR A 45 -13.62 12.56 15.87
N ASP A 46 -14.63 11.71 15.89
CA ASP A 46 -15.64 11.63 16.95
C ASP A 46 -15.42 10.34 17.75
N GLY A 47 -15.44 10.39 19.07
CA GLY A 47 -15.23 9.24 19.93
C GLY A 47 -16.03 9.30 21.23
N ASP A 48 -16.04 8.20 21.97
CA ASP A 48 -16.63 8.08 23.29
C ASP A 48 -15.54 8.16 24.36
N LEU A 49 -15.85 8.81 25.49
CA LEU A 49 -14.93 8.99 26.61
C LEU A 49 -14.95 7.83 27.62
N THR A 50 -15.52 6.69 27.26
CA THR A 50 -15.51 5.50 28.12
C THR A 50 -14.11 4.98 28.40
N ASP A 51 -13.21 5.06 27.39
CA ASP A 51 -11.77 4.81 27.54
C ASP A 51 -10.99 5.91 26.83
N VAL A 52 -10.54 6.89 27.63
CA VAL A 52 -9.83 8.08 27.10
C VAL A 52 -8.47 7.71 26.53
N PHE A 53 -7.76 6.72 27.11
CA PHE A 53 -6.43 6.33 26.64
C PHE A 53 -6.51 5.56 25.33
N ALA A 54 -7.42 4.58 25.23
CA ALA A 54 -7.64 3.87 23.96
C ALA A 54 -8.06 4.81 22.84
N LEU A 55 -8.93 5.79 23.14
CA LEU A 55 -9.33 6.82 22.19
C LEU A 55 -8.16 7.71 21.76
N GLN A 56 -7.30 8.13 22.71
CA GLN A 56 -6.11 8.92 22.42
C GLN A 56 -5.16 8.15 21.50
N ASP A 57 -4.89 6.89 21.79
CA ASP A 57 -4.01 6.04 20.97
C ASP A 57 -4.59 5.82 19.57
N GLU A 58 -5.89 5.59 19.47
CA GLU A 58 -6.57 5.43 18.16
C GLU A 58 -6.46 6.71 17.32
N ILE A 59 -6.72 7.88 17.92
CA ILE A 59 -6.67 9.16 17.21
C ILE A 59 -5.23 9.49 16.84
N THR A 60 -4.27 9.26 17.72
CA THR A 60 -2.85 9.50 17.42
C THR A 60 -2.41 8.67 16.22
N ARG A 61 -2.72 7.37 16.18
CA ARG A 61 -2.42 6.51 15.04
C ARG A 61 -3.06 7.02 13.76
N LYS A 62 -4.36 7.36 13.78
CA LYS A 62 -5.08 7.89 12.60
C LYS A 62 -4.47 9.18 12.08
N VAL A 63 -4.13 10.11 12.98
CA VAL A 63 -3.53 11.41 12.62
C VAL A 63 -2.15 11.20 12.00
N VAL A 64 -1.27 10.42 12.62
CA VAL A 64 0.08 10.16 12.11
C VAL A 64 0.03 9.51 10.72
N SER A 65 -0.79 8.46 10.57
CA SER A 65 -0.91 7.74 9.28
C SER A 65 -1.52 8.60 8.15
N ALA A 66 -2.39 9.56 8.49
CA ALA A 66 -2.99 10.45 7.51
C ALA A 66 -2.06 11.62 7.11
N ILE A 67 -1.18 12.05 8.02
CA ILE A 67 -0.27 13.19 7.79
C ILE A 67 0.89 12.79 6.87
N GLU A 68 1.51 11.63 7.07
CA GLU A 68 2.70 11.23 6.34
C GLU A 68 2.52 11.30 4.82
N PRO A 69 1.49 10.67 4.20
CA PRO A 69 1.28 10.76 2.77
C PRO A 69 1.06 12.20 2.28
N LYS A 70 0.33 13.01 3.06
CA LYS A 70 0.02 14.40 2.70
C LYS A 70 1.23 15.32 2.81
N LEU A 71 2.11 15.06 3.77
CA LEU A 71 3.38 15.76 3.91
C LEU A 71 4.29 15.45 2.72
N LEU A 72 4.41 14.17 2.37
CA LEU A 72 5.20 13.72 1.21
C LEU A 72 4.66 14.28 -0.11
N GLU A 73 3.34 14.33 -0.29
CA GLU A 73 2.69 14.95 -1.44
C GLU A 73 3.04 16.45 -1.55
N ALA A 74 2.95 17.20 -0.44
CA ALA A 74 3.25 18.63 -0.39
C ALA A 74 4.74 18.92 -0.69
N GLU A 75 5.66 18.13 -0.16
CA GLU A 75 7.08 18.21 -0.45
C GLU A 75 7.39 17.82 -1.89
N GLY A 76 6.72 16.79 -2.43
CA GLY A 76 6.85 16.40 -3.82
C GLY A 76 6.44 17.50 -4.80
N LEU A 77 5.32 18.20 -4.56
CA LEU A 77 4.89 19.32 -5.37
C LEU A 77 5.92 20.47 -5.35
N ARG A 78 6.58 20.69 -4.21
CA ARG A 78 7.64 21.69 -4.09
C ARG A 78 8.91 21.28 -4.83
N SER A 79 9.28 20.00 -4.73
CA SER A 79 10.47 19.46 -5.41
C SER A 79 10.32 19.52 -6.93
N HIS A 80 9.11 19.34 -7.49
CA HIS A 80 8.83 19.51 -8.91
C HIS A 80 9.09 20.92 -9.47
N SER A 81 9.10 21.94 -8.60
CA SER A 81 9.39 23.33 -9.02
C SER A 81 10.88 23.62 -9.16
N ARG A 82 11.75 22.69 -8.75
CA ARG A 82 13.22 22.82 -8.86
C ARG A 82 13.71 22.19 -10.17
N SER A 83 14.83 22.70 -10.70
CA SER A 83 15.43 22.10 -11.89
C SER A 83 16.03 20.72 -11.57
N ALA A 84 15.98 19.79 -12.55
CA ALA A 84 16.48 18.42 -12.34
C ALA A 84 17.98 18.36 -11.96
N GLY A 85 18.77 19.40 -12.29
CA GLY A 85 20.17 19.52 -11.92
C GLY A 85 20.39 19.95 -10.45
N ASP A 86 19.39 20.55 -9.81
CA ASP A 86 19.49 21.13 -8.46
C ASP A 86 18.87 20.23 -7.38
N LEU A 87 18.34 19.05 -7.76
CA LEU A 87 17.75 18.10 -6.83
C LEU A 87 18.83 17.31 -6.10
N ASP A 88 18.73 17.24 -4.78
CA ASP A 88 19.50 16.29 -3.98
C ASP A 88 18.80 14.91 -3.90
N ALA A 89 19.44 13.95 -3.26
CA ALA A 89 18.91 12.57 -3.17
C ALA A 89 17.52 12.51 -2.52
N TRP A 90 17.30 13.32 -1.49
CA TRP A 90 16.04 13.39 -0.78
C TRP A 90 14.92 13.96 -1.65
N ASP A 91 15.19 15.08 -2.34
CA ASP A 91 14.24 15.70 -3.28
C ASP A 91 13.81 14.69 -4.37
N MET A 92 14.76 13.92 -4.90
CA MET A 92 14.48 12.92 -5.96
C MET A 92 13.57 11.79 -5.44
N VAL A 93 13.79 11.30 -4.21
CA VAL A 93 12.93 10.29 -3.59
C VAL A 93 11.51 10.84 -3.35
N ILE A 94 11.39 12.06 -2.82
CA ILE A 94 10.10 12.70 -2.58
C ILE A 94 9.34 12.96 -3.89
N GLN A 95 10.03 13.40 -4.94
CA GLN A 95 9.46 13.59 -6.27
C GLN A 95 8.92 12.27 -6.83
N ALA A 96 9.71 11.20 -6.76
CA ALA A 96 9.30 9.89 -7.22
C ALA A 96 8.10 9.36 -6.43
N ASN A 97 8.09 9.54 -5.10
CA ASN A 97 6.97 9.13 -4.27
C ASN A 97 5.68 9.87 -4.64
N SER A 98 5.74 11.18 -4.89
CA SER A 98 4.56 11.95 -5.31
C SER A 98 4.00 11.51 -6.66
N LEU A 99 4.85 11.09 -7.61
CA LEU A 99 4.43 10.51 -8.89
C LEU A 99 3.77 9.14 -8.67
N PHE A 100 4.35 8.32 -7.81
CA PHE A 100 3.82 7.01 -7.47
C PHE A 100 2.37 7.06 -6.96
N TRP A 101 2.02 8.05 -6.14
CA TRP A 101 0.66 8.22 -5.59
C TRP A 101 -0.41 8.51 -6.65
N ARG A 102 -0.06 8.89 -7.88
CA ARG A 102 -1.01 9.06 -8.99
C ARG A 102 -1.44 7.73 -9.62
N VAL A 103 -0.69 6.66 -9.37
CA VAL A 103 -1.00 5.27 -9.77
C VAL A 103 -1.30 5.10 -11.26
N THR A 104 -0.60 5.85 -12.13
CA THR A 104 -0.60 5.61 -13.58
C THR A 104 0.70 4.93 -14.00
N LYS A 105 0.67 4.22 -15.14
CA LYS A 105 1.89 3.61 -15.68
C LYS A 105 2.95 4.65 -16.00
N ALA A 106 2.55 5.75 -16.64
CA ALA A 106 3.46 6.83 -17.02
C ALA A 106 4.14 7.49 -15.82
N ASP A 107 3.37 7.79 -14.76
CA ASP A 107 3.92 8.39 -13.54
C ASP A 107 4.83 7.40 -12.79
N THR A 108 4.50 6.11 -12.78
CA THR A 108 5.36 5.07 -12.18
C THR A 108 6.65 4.89 -12.97
N ASP A 109 6.62 4.88 -14.30
CA ASP A 109 7.81 4.81 -15.14
C ASP A 109 8.70 6.05 -14.91
N ALA A 110 8.11 7.24 -14.78
CA ALA A 110 8.83 8.47 -14.45
C ALA A 110 9.45 8.42 -13.05
N ALA A 111 8.72 7.93 -12.04
CA ALA A 111 9.22 7.73 -10.69
C ALA A 111 10.42 6.77 -10.66
N ILE A 112 10.32 5.62 -11.34
CA ILE A 112 11.40 4.64 -11.46
C ILE A 112 12.63 5.28 -12.13
N SER A 113 12.44 6.09 -13.19
CA SER A 113 13.54 6.79 -13.86
C SER A 113 14.24 7.78 -12.92
N THR A 114 13.47 8.56 -12.15
CA THR A 114 13.99 9.51 -11.16
C THR A 114 14.81 8.77 -10.07
N LEU A 115 14.29 7.64 -9.57
CA LEU A 115 14.99 6.87 -8.53
C LEU A 115 16.24 6.16 -9.06
N LYS A 116 16.25 5.70 -10.31
CA LYS A 116 17.48 5.17 -10.94
C LYS A 116 18.58 6.23 -10.99
N ASN A 117 18.23 7.45 -11.40
CA ASN A 117 19.16 8.57 -11.37
C ASN A 117 19.62 8.90 -9.93
N ALA A 118 18.72 8.83 -8.93
CA ALA A 118 19.09 9.04 -7.53
C ALA A 118 20.11 7.99 -7.05
N VAL A 119 19.90 6.73 -7.34
CA VAL A 119 20.83 5.62 -6.99
C VAL A 119 22.19 5.79 -7.69
N GLU A 120 22.21 6.21 -8.95
CA GLU A 120 23.45 6.44 -9.71
C GLU A 120 24.26 7.63 -9.14
N ARG A 121 23.59 8.74 -8.80
CA ARG A 121 24.25 9.95 -8.28
C ARG A 121 24.61 9.86 -6.80
N TYR A 122 23.84 9.11 -6.02
CA TYR A 122 23.95 9.00 -4.58
C TYR A 122 23.90 7.51 -4.13
N PRO A 123 24.94 6.71 -4.46
CA PRO A 123 24.94 5.26 -4.28
C PRO A 123 24.86 4.80 -2.82
N ASP A 124 25.16 5.69 -1.86
CA ASP A 124 25.09 5.40 -0.42
C ASP A 124 23.82 5.97 0.24
N TYR A 125 22.85 6.46 -0.55
CA TYR A 125 21.59 6.95 0.00
C TYR A 125 20.52 5.84 0.03
N GLY A 126 20.39 5.17 1.17
CA GLY A 126 19.51 4.00 1.40
C GLY A 126 18.07 4.20 0.92
N PRO A 127 17.38 5.32 1.25
CA PRO A 127 15.99 5.55 0.84
C PRO A 127 15.74 5.54 -0.68
N ALA A 128 16.73 5.87 -1.51
CA ALA A 128 16.60 5.77 -2.97
C ALA A 128 16.58 4.30 -3.41
N HIS A 129 17.38 3.46 -2.77
CA HIS A 129 17.43 2.02 -3.05
C HIS A 129 16.15 1.31 -2.61
N SER A 130 15.67 1.56 -1.37
CA SER A 130 14.46 0.94 -0.83
C SER A 130 13.22 1.31 -1.65
N MET A 131 13.07 2.60 -1.99
CA MET A 131 11.95 3.08 -2.77
C MET A 131 11.98 2.56 -4.22
N LEU A 132 13.16 2.51 -4.86
CA LEU A 132 13.30 1.94 -6.21
C LEU A 132 12.96 0.44 -6.23
N ALA A 133 13.45 -0.31 -5.24
CA ALA A 133 13.13 -1.72 -5.10
C ALA A 133 11.62 -1.94 -4.96
N PHE A 134 10.99 -1.19 -4.08
CA PHE A 134 9.54 -1.25 -3.85
C PHE A 134 8.75 -0.93 -5.12
N MET A 135 9.08 0.14 -5.84
CA MET A 135 8.35 0.54 -7.05
C MET A 135 8.51 -0.46 -8.20
N LEU A 136 9.69 -1.04 -8.37
CA LEU A 136 9.91 -2.11 -9.36
C LEU A 136 9.05 -3.34 -9.06
N MET A 137 8.96 -3.73 -7.80
CA MET A 137 8.16 -4.88 -7.38
C MET A 137 6.67 -4.62 -7.48
N LEU A 138 6.23 -3.41 -7.08
CA LEU A 138 4.83 -3.05 -7.17
C LEU A 138 4.37 -2.97 -8.64
N SER A 139 5.20 -2.43 -9.53
CA SER A 139 4.88 -2.39 -10.98
C SER A 139 4.65 -3.79 -11.54
N ARG A 140 5.34 -4.80 -11.01
CA ARG A 140 5.08 -6.22 -11.32
C ARG A 140 3.73 -6.71 -10.76
N LEU A 141 3.41 -6.40 -9.50
CA LEU A 141 2.15 -6.81 -8.87
C LEU A 141 0.93 -6.30 -9.65
N ILE A 142 1.00 -5.07 -10.13
CA ILE A 142 -0.07 -4.43 -10.88
C ILE A 142 -0.04 -4.71 -12.38
N GLY A 143 0.89 -5.54 -12.84
CA GLY A 143 0.94 -6.04 -14.21
C GLY A 143 1.62 -5.12 -15.23
N TRP A 144 2.38 -4.11 -14.80
CA TRP A 144 3.02 -3.15 -15.72
C TRP A 144 4.43 -3.53 -16.16
N ASN A 145 5.18 -4.27 -15.32
CA ASN A 145 6.52 -4.73 -15.67
C ASN A 145 6.81 -6.09 -15.01
N TYR A 146 7.12 -7.09 -15.82
CA TYR A 146 7.45 -8.44 -15.34
C TYR A 146 8.95 -8.73 -15.31
N SER A 147 9.82 -7.81 -15.76
CA SER A 147 11.19 -8.14 -16.18
C SER A 147 12.31 -7.82 -15.17
N ALA A 148 12.05 -7.30 -13.96
CA ALA A 148 13.11 -6.81 -13.10
C ALA A 148 13.22 -7.37 -11.66
N PRO A 149 12.88 -8.65 -11.34
CA PRO A 149 12.94 -9.12 -9.97
C PRO A 149 14.36 -9.12 -9.39
N GLN A 150 15.40 -9.49 -10.17
CA GLN A 150 16.78 -9.54 -9.70
C GLN A 150 17.33 -8.17 -9.32
N GLN A 151 17.04 -7.15 -10.12
CA GLN A 151 17.45 -5.78 -9.80
C GLN A 151 16.79 -5.29 -8.50
N ALA A 152 15.51 -5.54 -8.33
CA ALA A 152 14.79 -5.14 -7.12
C ALA A 152 15.33 -5.86 -5.86
N VAL A 153 15.70 -7.15 -5.98
CA VAL A 153 16.36 -7.92 -4.92
C VAL A 153 17.67 -7.26 -4.48
N SER A 154 18.55 -6.94 -5.44
CA SER A 154 19.85 -6.31 -5.14
C SER A 154 19.68 -4.93 -4.49
N LEU A 155 18.69 -4.16 -4.95
CA LEU A 155 18.40 -2.83 -4.39
C LEU A 155 17.86 -2.92 -2.95
N ALA A 156 16.94 -3.84 -2.68
CA ALA A 156 16.41 -4.05 -1.33
C ALA A 156 17.51 -4.49 -0.36
N ALA A 157 18.37 -5.43 -0.78
CA ALA A 157 19.52 -5.86 0.01
C ALA A 157 20.48 -4.69 0.29
N ARG A 158 20.80 -3.89 -0.73
CA ARG A 158 21.68 -2.71 -0.57
C ARG A 158 21.07 -1.66 0.36
N ALA A 159 19.76 -1.41 0.28
CA ALA A 159 19.08 -0.50 1.20
C ALA A 159 19.25 -0.94 2.65
N ASN A 160 19.03 -2.22 2.93
CA ASN A 160 19.20 -2.79 4.28
C ASN A 160 20.64 -2.79 4.78
N GLU A 161 21.64 -2.99 3.90
CA GLU A 161 23.05 -2.85 4.25
C GLU A 161 23.42 -1.41 4.62
N LEU A 162 22.80 -0.41 3.98
CA LEU A 162 23.05 1.01 4.23
C LEU A 162 22.36 1.49 5.51
N ASP A 163 21.15 1.00 5.79
CA ASP A 163 20.37 1.35 6.97
C ASP A 163 19.37 0.23 7.29
N ASP A 164 19.66 -0.59 8.30
CA ASP A 164 18.80 -1.66 8.78
C ASP A 164 17.65 -1.17 9.68
N SER A 165 17.59 0.14 9.94
CA SER A 165 16.50 0.79 10.64
C SER A 165 15.50 1.49 9.70
N ASP A 166 15.68 1.41 8.37
CA ASP A 166 14.72 1.91 7.39
C ASP A 166 13.54 0.94 7.22
N PRO A 167 12.30 1.29 7.65
CA PRO A 167 11.13 0.43 7.48
C PRO A 167 10.80 0.16 6.00
N TRP A 168 11.19 1.03 5.07
CA TRP A 168 11.01 0.83 3.64
C TRP A 168 11.96 -0.23 3.08
N ALA A 169 13.17 -0.37 3.63
CA ALA A 169 14.09 -1.45 3.26
C ALA A 169 13.47 -2.82 3.60
N HIS A 170 12.93 -2.96 4.83
CA HIS A 170 12.25 -4.18 5.25
C HIS A 170 10.95 -4.43 4.48
N LEU A 171 10.18 -3.38 4.13
CA LEU A 171 9.03 -3.52 3.23
C LEU A 171 9.46 -4.09 1.86
N ALA A 172 10.55 -3.58 1.29
CA ALA A 172 11.07 -4.05 0.00
C ALA A 172 11.57 -5.50 0.09
N LEU A 173 12.30 -5.87 1.16
CA LEU A 173 12.76 -7.24 1.42
C LEU A 173 11.59 -8.20 1.59
N GLY A 174 10.59 -7.83 2.38
CA GLY A 174 9.37 -8.64 2.57
C GLY A 174 8.62 -8.85 1.27
N TYR A 175 8.51 -7.81 0.46
CA TYR A 175 7.87 -7.93 -0.85
C TYR A 175 8.69 -8.79 -1.82
N MET A 176 10.01 -8.72 -1.77
CA MET A 176 10.91 -9.63 -2.50
C MET A 176 10.67 -11.08 -2.10
N ALA A 177 10.71 -11.38 -0.80
CA ALA A 177 10.47 -12.73 -0.28
C ALA A 177 9.10 -13.26 -0.72
N PHE A 178 8.07 -12.41 -0.65
CA PHE A 178 6.73 -12.72 -1.17
C PHE A 178 6.74 -13.13 -2.66
N THR A 179 7.42 -12.37 -3.52
CA THR A 179 7.49 -12.68 -4.96
C THR A 179 8.28 -13.95 -5.27
N LEU A 180 9.23 -14.30 -4.41
CA LEU A 180 10.00 -15.54 -4.47
C LEU A 180 9.30 -16.74 -3.79
N ARG A 181 8.05 -16.55 -3.33
CA ARG A 181 7.25 -17.56 -2.62
C ARG A 181 7.87 -18.03 -1.29
N ARG A 182 8.68 -17.18 -0.66
CA ARG A 182 9.26 -17.39 0.66
C ARG A 182 8.37 -16.73 1.70
N THR A 183 7.20 -17.33 1.94
CA THR A 183 6.11 -16.69 2.69
C THR A 183 6.50 -16.36 4.13
N ASP A 184 7.20 -17.24 4.82
CA ASP A 184 7.63 -17.00 6.21
C ASP A 184 8.63 -15.85 6.30
N GLU A 185 9.61 -15.79 5.40
CA GLU A 185 10.56 -14.70 5.29
C GLU A 185 9.85 -13.36 5.01
N ALA A 186 8.85 -13.37 4.12
CA ALA A 186 8.04 -12.17 3.85
C ALA A 186 7.30 -11.68 5.09
N VAL A 187 6.70 -12.59 5.86
CA VAL A 187 5.99 -12.26 7.11
C VAL A 187 6.94 -11.63 8.13
N GLU A 188 8.15 -12.18 8.30
CA GLU A 188 9.14 -11.66 9.25
C GLU A 188 9.64 -10.27 8.85
N GLU A 189 9.93 -10.04 7.56
CA GLU A 189 10.39 -8.73 7.08
C GLU A 189 9.30 -7.66 7.21
N PHE A 190 8.04 -7.97 6.91
CA PHE A 190 6.95 -7.02 7.12
C PHE A 190 6.69 -6.73 8.60
N LYS A 191 6.86 -7.72 9.49
CA LYS A 191 6.82 -7.48 10.93
C LYS A 191 7.96 -6.58 11.39
N ARG A 192 9.17 -6.81 10.86
CA ARG A 192 10.31 -5.95 11.15
C ARG A 192 10.06 -4.50 10.73
N ALA A 193 9.46 -4.28 9.56
CA ALA A 193 9.03 -2.95 9.13
C ALA A 193 8.04 -2.32 10.12
N LEU A 194 7.11 -3.12 10.69
CA LEU A 194 6.13 -2.67 11.68
C LEU A 194 6.72 -2.44 13.07
N ASP A 195 7.75 -3.18 13.47
CA ASP A 195 8.51 -2.92 14.72
C ASP A 195 9.19 -1.56 14.66
N LEU A 196 9.73 -1.19 13.46
CA LEU A 196 10.37 0.10 13.23
C LEU A 196 9.35 1.24 13.07
N ASN A 197 8.24 0.98 12.38
CA ASN A 197 7.15 1.95 12.21
C ASN A 197 5.78 1.27 12.36
N PRO A 198 5.19 1.25 13.58
CA PRO A 198 3.89 0.62 13.84
C PRO A 198 2.71 1.25 13.06
N ASN A 199 2.89 2.44 12.51
CA ASN A 199 1.87 3.15 11.72
C ASN A 199 2.05 2.99 10.20
N PHE A 200 2.87 2.04 9.77
CA PHE A 200 3.17 1.83 8.36
C PHE A 200 2.06 1.05 7.65
N ALA A 201 1.06 1.77 7.12
CA ALA A 201 -0.11 1.18 6.47
C ALA A 201 0.25 0.19 5.34
N ALA A 202 1.27 0.51 4.52
CA ALA A 202 1.72 -0.39 3.46
C ALA A 202 2.24 -1.72 4.02
N ALA A 203 3.05 -1.69 5.09
CA ALA A 203 3.55 -2.92 5.71
C ALA A 203 2.43 -3.78 6.28
N HIS A 204 1.42 -3.19 6.93
CA HIS A 204 0.22 -3.90 7.35
C HIS A 204 -0.52 -4.55 6.15
N GLY A 205 -0.69 -3.83 5.04
CA GLY A 205 -1.39 -4.33 3.87
C GLY A 205 -0.67 -5.49 3.19
N TYR A 206 0.66 -5.44 3.05
CA TYR A 206 1.44 -6.54 2.46
C TYR A 206 1.64 -7.71 3.42
N LEU A 207 1.72 -7.46 4.74
CA LEU A 207 1.67 -8.50 5.75
C LEU A 207 0.35 -9.28 5.68
N SER A 208 -0.78 -8.58 5.52
CA SER A 208 -2.09 -9.20 5.29
C SER A 208 -2.06 -10.19 4.11
N LEU A 209 -1.49 -9.78 2.98
CA LEU A 209 -1.40 -10.63 1.80
C LEU A 209 -0.54 -11.88 2.06
N SER A 210 0.60 -11.73 2.73
CA SER A 210 1.50 -12.84 3.06
C SER A 210 0.88 -13.81 4.07
N LEU A 211 0.21 -13.29 5.10
CA LEU A 211 -0.51 -14.09 6.10
C LEU A 211 -1.69 -14.86 5.48
N ALA A 212 -2.41 -14.26 4.53
CA ALA A 212 -3.46 -14.96 3.79
C ALA A 212 -2.90 -16.18 3.08
N LEU A 213 -1.78 -16.04 2.36
CA LEU A 213 -1.12 -17.16 1.68
C LEU A 213 -0.52 -18.20 2.64
N ALA A 214 -0.13 -17.80 3.85
CA ALA A 214 0.30 -18.69 4.92
C ALA A 214 -0.87 -19.45 5.57
N GLY A 215 -2.13 -19.19 5.16
CA GLY A 215 -3.32 -19.78 5.77
C GLY A 215 -3.73 -19.16 7.11
N ARG A 216 -3.10 -18.06 7.51
CA ARG A 216 -3.37 -17.32 8.76
C ARG A 216 -4.44 -16.25 8.53
N SER A 217 -5.63 -16.70 8.13
CA SER A 217 -6.69 -15.83 7.59
C SER A 217 -7.16 -14.75 8.57
N GLU A 218 -7.33 -15.05 9.85
CA GLU A 218 -7.81 -14.05 10.85
C GLU A 218 -6.80 -12.92 11.07
N GLU A 219 -5.53 -13.27 11.15
CA GLU A 219 -4.45 -12.28 11.27
C GLU A 219 -4.34 -11.44 9.99
N ALA A 220 -4.47 -12.09 8.82
CA ALA A 220 -4.47 -11.41 7.54
C ALA A 220 -5.58 -10.34 7.46
N ILE A 221 -6.81 -10.69 7.85
CA ILE A 221 -7.94 -9.77 7.86
C ILE A 221 -7.67 -8.61 8.80
N THR A 222 -7.20 -8.90 10.03
CA THR A 222 -6.90 -7.88 11.04
C THR A 222 -5.90 -6.85 10.51
N HIS A 223 -4.79 -7.29 9.93
CA HIS A 223 -3.77 -6.41 9.37
C HIS A 223 -4.26 -5.65 8.14
N GLY A 224 -5.00 -6.30 7.24
CA GLY A 224 -5.56 -5.64 6.05
C GLY A 224 -6.55 -4.53 6.40
N GLU A 225 -7.45 -4.80 7.35
CA GLU A 225 -8.38 -3.78 7.85
C GLU A 225 -7.66 -2.65 8.58
N GLN A 226 -6.59 -2.95 9.30
CA GLN A 226 -5.77 -1.95 9.96
C GLN A 226 -5.10 -1.03 8.94
N ALA A 227 -4.54 -1.56 7.85
CA ALA A 227 -3.97 -0.77 6.76
C ALA A 227 -5.00 0.21 6.19
N ILE A 228 -6.21 -0.26 5.87
CA ILE A 228 -7.28 0.58 5.33
C ILE A 228 -7.75 1.63 6.34
N ARG A 229 -7.86 1.28 7.64
CA ARG A 229 -8.23 2.24 8.69
C ARG A 229 -7.19 3.32 8.88
N MET A 230 -5.89 2.97 8.79
CA MET A 230 -4.78 3.93 8.92
C MET A 230 -4.72 4.90 7.74
N SER A 231 -4.94 4.41 6.52
CA SER A 231 -4.87 5.21 5.30
C SER A 231 -6.11 4.97 4.40
N PRO A 232 -7.28 5.57 4.72
CA PRO A 232 -8.53 5.30 4.00
C PRO A 232 -8.50 5.71 2.52
N HIS A 233 -7.64 6.67 2.18
CA HIS A 233 -7.49 7.19 0.81
C HIS A 233 -6.20 6.70 0.13
N ASP A 234 -5.58 5.64 0.66
CA ASP A 234 -4.40 5.06 0.06
C ASP A 234 -4.73 4.47 -1.33
N PRO A 235 -4.00 4.85 -2.38
CA PRO A 235 -4.23 4.29 -3.71
C PRO A 235 -3.93 2.79 -3.79
N GLN A 236 -3.26 2.23 -2.78
CA GLN A 236 -3.02 0.79 -2.64
C GLN A 236 -4.17 0.03 -1.96
N ASN A 237 -5.22 0.71 -1.50
CA ASN A 237 -6.35 0.05 -0.83
C ASN A 237 -7.05 -1.00 -1.72
N ALA A 238 -6.95 -0.92 -3.04
CA ALA A 238 -7.38 -1.99 -3.94
C ALA A 238 -6.58 -3.28 -3.69
N ILE A 239 -5.28 -3.18 -3.43
CA ILE A 239 -4.40 -4.32 -3.10
C ILE A 239 -4.78 -4.87 -1.73
N PHE A 240 -4.96 -4.00 -0.73
CA PHE A 240 -5.30 -4.40 0.64
C PHE A 240 -6.68 -5.06 0.72
N ASN A 241 -7.69 -4.53 0.01
CA ASN A 241 -8.99 -5.20 -0.13
C ASN A 241 -8.87 -6.56 -0.83
N THR A 242 -7.97 -6.70 -1.81
CA THR A 242 -7.70 -8.00 -2.47
C THR A 242 -7.04 -8.99 -1.51
N ALA A 243 -6.13 -8.53 -0.63
CA ALA A 243 -5.53 -9.37 0.40
C ALA A 243 -6.57 -9.90 1.40
N ILE A 244 -7.47 -9.03 1.87
CA ILE A 244 -8.58 -9.41 2.76
C ILE A 244 -9.53 -10.38 2.03
N ALA A 245 -9.85 -10.11 0.76
CA ALA A 245 -10.68 -11.02 -0.04
C ALA A 245 -10.03 -12.41 -0.17
N ALA A 246 -8.71 -12.47 -0.39
CA ALA A 246 -7.97 -13.73 -0.45
C ALA A 246 -8.00 -14.47 0.89
N ALA A 247 -7.86 -13.76 2.02
CA ALA A 247 -7.95 -14.35 3.35
C ALA A 247 -9.33 -14.96 3.62
N HIS A 248 -10.41 -14.25 3.30
CA HIS A 248 -11.77 -14.78 3.39
C HIS A 248 -11.98 -15.96 2.44
N TYR A 249 -11.50 -15.87 1.19
CA TYR A 249 -11.58 -16.94 0.21
C TYR A 249 -10.95 -18.24 0.70
N LEU A 250 -9.74 -18.13 1.27
CA LEU A 250 -9.01 -19.30 1.79
C LEU A 250 -9.66 -19.91 3.04
N ALA A 251 -10.41 -19.08 3.79
CA ALA A 251 -11.22 -19.51 4.93
C ALA A 251 -12.65 -19.97 4.56
N ASP A 252 -12.95 -20.20 3.29
CA ASP A 252 -14.28 -20.60 2.78
C ASP A 252 -15.41 -19.58 3.03
N ARG A 253 -15.08 -18.34 3.33
CA ARG A 253 -16.02 -17.23 3.54
C ARG A 253 -16.22 -16.46 2.24
N TYR A 254 -16.85 -17.13 1.27
CA TYR A 254 -17.01 -16.59 -0.09
C TYR A 254 -17.85 -15.31 -0.18
N PRO A 255 -18.97 -15.15 0.57
CA PRO A 255 -19.73 -13.89 0.56
C PRO A 255 -18.89 -12.68 0.95
N GLU A 256 -18.07 -12.80 1.99
CA GLU A 256 -17.15 -11.75 2.44
C GLU A 256 -16.04 -11.51 1.41
N ALA A 257 -15.48 -12.58 0.84
CA ALA A 257 -14.48 -12.48 -0.22
C ALA A 257 -15.01 -11.72 -1.44
N ILE A 258 -16.25 -11.98 -1.86
CA ILE A 258 -16.96 -11.24 -2.92
C ILE A 258 -17.09 -9.77 -2.55
N GLY A 259 -17.49 -9.48 -1.30
CA GLY A 259 -17.65 -8.12 -0.80
C GLY A 259 -16.36 -7.30 -0.88
N TYR A 260 -15.25 -7.84 -0.40
CA TYR A 260 -13.94 -7.18 -0.45
C TYR A 260 -13.36 -7.14 -1.87
N GLY A 261 -13.56 -8.19 -2.69
CA GLY A 261 -13.21 -8.17 -4.10
C GLY A 261 -13.91 -7.06 -4.87
N ARG A 262 -15.21 -6.84 -4.62
CA ARG A 262 -15.97 -5.75 -5.20
C ARG A 262 -15.44 -4.38 -4.76
N LYS A 263 -15.08 -4.19 -3.48
CA LYS A 263 -14.45 -2.96 -2.99
C LYS A 263 -13.12 -2.68 -3.70
N ALA A 264 -12.30 -3.70 -3.92
CA ALA A 264 -11.04 -3.57 -4.64
C ALA A 264 -11.27 -3.06 -6.08
N LEU A 265 -12.26 -3.62 -6.78
CA LEU A 265 -12.60 -3.25 -8.15
C LEU A 265 -13.28 -1.87 -8.27
N GLN A 266 -14.01 -1.43 -7.25
CA GLN A 266 -14.56 -0.06 -7.18
C GLN A 266 -13.44 0.98 -7.07
N GLN A 267 -12.36 0.67 -6.35
CA GLN A 267 -11.21 1.57 -6.20
C GLN A 267 -10.30 1.53 -7.43
N ARG A 268 -10.18 0.37 -8.07
CA ARG A 268 -9.31 0.18 -9.23
C ARG A 268 -9.91 -0.82 -10.22
N THR A 269 -10.66 -0.30 -11.19
CA THR A 269 -11.44 -1.10 -12.15
C THR A 269 -10.59 -2.00 -13.04
N GLN A 270 -9.31 -1.68 -13.27
CA GLN A 270 -8.38 -2.44 -14.11
C GLN A 270 -7.43 -3.33 -13.30
N PHE A 271 -7.68 -3.55 -12.02
CA PHE A 271 -6.79 -4.34 -11.16
C PHE A 271 -7.02 -5.85 -11.36
N THR A 272 -6.19 -6.47 -12.20
CA THR A 272 -6.32 -7.87 -12.60
C THR A 272 -6.31 -8.86 -11.42
N SER A 273 -5.50 -8.59 -10.36
CA SER A 273 -5.49 -9.44 -9.15
C SER A 273 -6.82 -9.38 -8.39
N GLY A 274 -7.44 -8.19 -8.31
CA GLY A 274 -8.77 -8.01 -7.74
C GLY A 274 -9.84 -8.77 -8.54
N HIS A 275 -9.79 -8.67 -9.87
CA HIS A 275 -10.70 -9.44 -10.74
C HIS A 275 -10.55 -10.94 -10.53
N ARG A 276 -9.33 -11.46 -10.47
CA ARG A 276 -9.08 -12.90 -10.29
C ARG A 276 -9.72 -13.44 -9.00
N ILE A 277 -9.48 -12.78 -7.86
CA ILE A 277 -10.06 -13.25 -6.59
C ILE A 277 -11.59 -13.09 -6.57
N TYR A 278 -12.13 -12.04 -7.20
CA TYR A 278 -13.56 -11.83 -7.32
C TYR A 278 -14.24 -12.92 -8.13
N VAL A 279 -13.70 -13.27 -9.32
CA VAL A 279 -14.17 -14.38 -10.18
C VAL A 279 -14.15 -15.70 -9.43
N ALA A 280 -13.01 -16.05 -8.81
CA ALA A 280 -12.89 -17.30 -8.07
C ALA A 280 -13.87 -17.39 -6.90
N SER A 281 -14.10 -16.26 -6.19
CA SER A 281 -15.03 -16.19 -5.06
C SER A 281 -16.48 -16.38 -5.49
N LEU A 282 -16.91 -15.75 -6.59
CA LEU A 282 -18.24 -15.95 -7.18
C LEU A 282 -18.47 -17.39 -7.57
N ALA A 283 -17.49 -18.00 -8.26
CA ALA A 283 -17.59 -19.38 -8.72
C ALA A 283 -17.68 -20.37 -7.55
N GLN A 284 -16.89 -20.18 -6.49
CA GLN A 284 -16.95 -21.03 -5.29
C GLN A 284 -18.24 -20.83 -4.48
N ALA A 285 -18.81 -19.62 -4.52
CA ALA A 285 -20.12 -19.34 -3.92
C ALA A 285 -21.30 -19.91 -4.73
N GLY A 286 -21.05 -20.55 -5.88
CA GLY A 286 -22.08 -21.08 -6.76
C GLY A 286 -22.74 -20.03 -7.68
N GLN A 287 -22.28 -18.80 -7.68
CA GLN A 287 -22.76 -17.71 -8.55
C GLN A 287 -22.09 -17.79 -9.94
N ILE A 288 -22.35 -18.90 -10.64
CA ILE A 288 -21.59 -19.25 -11.86
C ILE A 288 -21.78 -18.26 -13.01
N GLU A 289 -22.99 -17.76 -13.23
CA GLU A 289 -23.24 -16.82 -14.33
C GLU A 289 -22.53 -15.47 -14.08
N GLU A 290 -22.60 -14.94 -12.84
CA GLU A 290 -21.86 -13.73 -12.47
C GLU A 290 -20.35 -13.96 -12.55
N ALA A 291 -19.85 -15.16 -12.20
CA ALA A 291 -18.44 -15.51 -12.33
C ALA A 291 -17.98 -15.52 -13.80
N ARG A 292 -18.82 -16.02 -14.72
CA ARG A 292 -18.53 -16.00 -16.17
C ARG A 292 -18.47 -14.59 -16.73
N GLU A 293 -19.42 -13.73 -16.36
CA GLU A 293 -19.41 -12.32 -16.75
C GLU A 293 -18.15 -11.58 -16.23
N ALA A 294 -17.82 -11.80 -14.97
CA ALA A 294 -16.61 -11.24 -14.36
C ALA A 294 -15.33 -11.77 -15.00
N LEU A 295 -15.29 -13.04 -15.40
CA LEU A 295 -14.17 -13.65 -16.13
C LEU A 295 -14.04 -13.07 -17.53
N ALA A 296 -15.15 -12.85 -18.26
CA ALA A 296 -15.12 -12.23 -19.58
C ALA A 296 -14.49 -10.85 -19.50
N ARG A 297 -14.88 -10.04 -18.49
CA ARG A 297 -14.29 -8.73 -18.26
C ARG A 297 -12.80 -8.79 -17.89
N LEU A 298 -12.39 -9.78 -17.10
CA LEU A 298 -10.98 -10.00 -16.79
C LEU A 298 -10.17 -10.38 -18.04
N LYS A 299 -10.72 -11.20 -18.94
CA LYS A 299 -10.08 -11.54 -20.23
C LYS A 299 -9.97 -10.36 -21.18
N GLU A 300 -10.90 -9.40 -21.16
CA GLU A 300 -10.76 -8.13 -21.89
C GLU A 300 -9.55 -7.32 -21.40
N LEU A 301 -9.32 -7.29 -20.09
CA LEU A 301 -8.18 -6.58 -19.48
C LEU A 301 -6.86 -7.32 -19.65
N PHE A 302 -6.91 -8.65 -19.70
CA PHE A 302 -5.76 -9.52 -19.75
C PHE A 302 -6.03 -10.78 -20.63
N PRO A 303 -5.97 -10.63 -21.96
CA PRO A 303 -6.32 -11.71 -22.91
C PRO A 303 -5.44 -12.96 -22.81
N GLU A 304 -4.20 -12.80 -22.36
CA GLU A 304 -3.21 -13.89 -22.27
C GLU A 304 -3.43 -14.81 -21.07
N MET A 305 -4.40 -14.50 -20.19
CA MET A 305 -4.62 -15.28 -18.99
C MET A 305 -5.28 -16.61 -19.29
N THR A 306 -4.59 -17.68 -18.94
CA THR A 306 -5.01 -19.09 -18.99
C THR A 306 -4.77 -19.76 -17.65
N VAL A 307 -5.29 -20.96 -17.46
CA VAL A 307 -4.96 -21.80 -16.31
C VAL A 307 -3.44 -21.99 -16.19
N ALA A 308 -2.75 -22.31 -17.29
CA ALA A 308 -1.29 -22.47 -17.32
C ALA A 308 -0.54 -21.19 -16.92
N TRP A 309 -1.03 -20.03 -17.37
CA TRP A 309 -0.47 -18.75 -16.95
C TRP A 309 -0.61 -18.53 -15.43
N ILE A 310 -1.78 -18.85 -14.87
CA ILE A 310 -2.01 -18.72 -13.41
C ILE A 310 -1.07 -19.66 -12.64
N GLU A 311 -0.96 -20.94 -13.05
CA GLU A 311 -0.06 -21.90 -12.40
C GLU A 311 1.39 -21.42 -12.37
N GLN A 312 1.84 -20.73 -13.40
CA GLN A 312 3.19 -20.21 -13.51
C GLN A 312 3.42 -18.93 -12.69
N HIS A 313 2.45 -18.01 -12.67
CA HIS A 313 2.68 -16.63 -12.20
C HIS A 313 2.01 -16.29 -10.87
N VAL A 314 0.98 -17.07 -10.46
CA VAL A 314 0.19 -16.76 -9.28
C VAL A 314 0.45 -17.80 -8.20
N PRO A 315 0.87 -17.38 -6.98
CA PRO A 315 1.23 -18.32 -5.91
C PRO A 315 -0.02 -18.91 -5.22
N TYR A 316 -1.04 -19.31 -5.99
CA TYR A 316 -2.29 -19.78 -5.43
C TYR A 316 -2.43 -21.30 -5.43
N MET A 317 -3.29 -21.78 -4.53
CA MET A 317 -3.57 -23.18 -4.26
C MET A 317 -4.55 -23.76 -5.27
N ALA A 318 -4.62 -25.10 -5.31
CA ALA A 318 -5.54 -25.85 -6.16
C ALA A 318 -6.99 -25.35 -6.11
N LYS A 319 -7.46 -24.91 -4.94
CA LYS A 319 -8.79 -24.34 -4.72
C LYS A 319 -9.07 -23.08 -5.54
N PHE A 320 -8.07 -22.22 -5.69
CA PHE A 320 -8.22 -21.01 -6.51
C PHE A 320 -8.36 -21.35 -7.99
N LEU A 321 -7.52 -22.26 -8.49
CA LEU A 321 -7.62 -22.76 -9.86
C LEU A 321 -8.96 -23.46 -10.13
N ASP A 322 -9.48 -24.23 -9.15
CA ASP A 322 -10.80 -24.83 -9.25
C ASP A 322 -11.90 -23.77 -9.42
N GLY A 323 -11.85 -22.68 -8.62
CA GLY A 323 -12.77 -21.55 -8.77
C GLY A 323 -12.70 -20.90 -10.14
N MET A 324 -11.47 -20.66 -10.67
CA MET A 324 -11.29 -20.08 -12.00
C MET A 324 -11.78 -21.01 -13.11
N ARG A 325 -11.55 -22.33 -13.01
CA ARG A 325 -12.08 -23.35 -13.94
C ARG A 325 -13.60 -23.43 -13.91
N LYS A 326 -14.23 -23.38 -12.73
CA LYS A 326 -15.70 -23.32 -12.59
C LYS A 326 -16.29 -22.09 -13.28
N ALA A 327 -15.58 -20.96 -13.29
CA ALA A 327 -15.99 -19.77 -14.03
C ALA A 327 -15.79 -19.91 -15.56
N GLY A 328 -15.09 -20.95 -16.04
CA GLY A 328 -14.85 -21.22 -17.46
C GLY A 328 -13.47 -20.76 -17.96
N LEU A 329 -12.48 -20.58 -17.08
CA LEU A 329 -11.09 -20.36 -17.50
C LEU A 329 -10.47 -21.67 -17.98
N GLU A 330 -9.88 -21.65 -19.17
CA GLU A 330 -9.18 -22.75 -19.83
C GLU A 330 -7.66 -22.55 -19.81
#